data_04b18bc4b48d42067c94d26cb1bbcab1
#
_entry.id   04b18bc4b48d42067c94d26cb1bbcab1
#
_cell.length_a   1.000
_cell.length_b   1.000
_cell.length_c   1.000
_cell.angle_alpha   90.00
_cell.angle_beta   90.00
_cell.angle_gamma   90.00
#
_symmetry.space_group_name_H-M   'P 1'
#
loop_
_entity.id
_entity.type
_entity.pdbx_description
1 polymer ?
#
loop_
_entity_poly.entity_id
_entity_poly.type
_entity_poly.pdbx_seq_one_letter_code
_entity_poly.pdbx_strand_id
1 'polypeptide(L)'
;MTLPLYDPAWLERMYNNRALVPDHMDYFERWARDSAQVRAHIPCALDVAYGTDVGETLDVFPSARTTGGPVPVLVFIHGGYWRSLDKSDHSFIAPPFTQAGFCVVVVNYALCPGTPDAPVNIPHIARQMEKALGWVWHQIAAHGGDPPRI
;
A
#
# COMPACT_ATOMS: atom_id res chain seq x y z
N MET A 1 8.27 29.46 -21.98
CA MET A 1 7.02 29.70 -21.27
C MET A 1 7.26 29.29 -19.83
N THR A 2 7.52 30.24 -18.93
CA THR A 2 7.73 29.98 -17.50
C THR A 2 6.37 29.69 -16.88
N LEU A 3 6.21 28.53 -16.29
CA LEU A 3 5.01 28.21 -15.52
C LEU A 3 4.89 29.22 -14.37
N PRO A 4 3.69 29.71 -14.05
CA PRO A 4 3.52 30.59 -12.91
C PRO A 4 3.99 29.88 -11.64
N LEU A 5 4.91 30.50 -10.89
CA LEU A 5 5.27 30.03 -9.56
C LEU A 5 4.08 30.35 -8.65
N TYR A 6 3.39 29.33 -8.21
CA TYR A 6 2.33 29.48 -7.21
C TYR A 6 2.95 29.84 -5.85
N ASP A 7 2.28 30.73 -5.13
CA ASP A 7 2.65 31.11 -3.76
C ASP A 7 2.63 29.85 -2.85
N PRO A 8 3.70 29.55 -2.09
CA PRO A 8 3.75 28.40 -1.19
C PRO A 8 2.59 28.36 -0.18
N ALA A 9 2.14 29.50 0.33
CA ALA A 9 1.02 29.58 1.26
C ALA A 9 -0.31 29.25 0.57
N TRP A 10 -0.45 29.58 -0.70
CA TRP A 10 -1.59 29.17 -1.51
C TRP A 10 -1.58 27.66 -1.75
N LEU A 11 -0.42 27.09 -2.13
CA LEU A 11 -0.26 25.65 -2.31
C LEU A 11 -0.59 24.88 -1.03
N GLU A 12 -0.09 25.33 0.13
CA GLU A 12 -0.41 24.70 1.41
C GLU A 12 -1.92 24.69 1.68
N ARG A 13 -2.61 25.81 1.48
CA ARG A 13 -4.07 25.87 1.67
C ARG A 13 -4.84 24.97 0.72
N MET A 14 -4.39 24.83 -0.54
CA MET A 14 -5.12 24.11 -1.57
C MET A 14 -4.85 22.58 -1.55
N TYR A 15 -3.67 22.17 -1.08
CA TYR A 15 -3.24 20.77 -1.15
C TYR A 15 -3.07 20.10 0.21
N ASN A 16 -3.22 20.81 1.31
CA ASN A 16 -3.24 20.21 2.64
C ASN A 16 -4.63 19.60 2.93
N ASN A 17 -4.86 18.39 2.39
CA ASN A 17 -6.13 17.70 2.55
C ASN A 17 -6.53 17.47 4.00
N ARG A 18 -5.57 17.31 4.91
CA ARG A 18 -5.84 17.14 6.35
C ARG A 18 -6.44 18.41 6.97
N ALA A 19 -5.99 19.57 6.55
CA ALA A 19 -6.59 20.85 6.99
C ALA A 19 -7.98 21.09 6.37
N LEU A 20 -8.25 20.52 5.19
CA LEU A 20 -9.53 20.64 4.49
C LEU A 20 -10.60 19.66 5.00
N VAL A 21 -10.21 18.58 5.69
CA VAL A 21 -11.08 17.55 6.27
C VAL A 21 -10.83 17.48 7.77
N PRO A 22 -11.52 18.29 8.60
CA PRO A 22 -11.25 18.40 10.04
C PRO A 22 -11.36 17.07 10.80
N ASP A 23 -12.24 16.19 10.36
CA ASP A 23 -12.50 14.86 10.94
C ASP A 23 -11.64 13.73 10.30
N HIS A 24 -10.57 14.07 9.57
CA HIS A 24 -9.73 13.08 8.89
C HIS A 24 -9.16 12.01 9.83
N MET A 25 -8.91 12.35 11.10
CA MET A 25 -8.42 11.41 12.10
C MET A 25 -9.40 10.28 12.38
N ASP A 26 -10.71 10.55 12.42
CA ASP A 26 -11.75 9.55 12.64
C ASP A 26 -11.72 8.46 11.54
N TYR A 27 -11.43 8.86 10.30
CA TYR A 27 -11.26 7.92 9.19
C TYR A 27 -10.01 7.07 9.36
N PHE A 28 -8.87 7.66 9.75
CA PHE A 28 -7.62 6.93 9.94
C PHE A 28 -7.72 5.93 11.09
N GLU A 29 -8.30 6.32 12.21
CA GLU A 29 -8.55 5.42 13.34
C GLU A 29 -9.48 4.26 12.95
N ARG A 30 -10.53 4.54 12.17
CA ARG A 30 -11.40 3.51 11.64
C ARG A 30 -10.66 2.56 10.72
N TRP A 31 -9.87 3.06 9.77
CA TRP A 31 -9.08 2.22 8.86
C TRP A 31 -8.10 1.32 9.61
N ALA A 32 -7.37 1.87 10.57
CA ALA A 32 -6.44 1.12 11.39
C ALA A 32 -7.15 0.01 12.20
N ARG A 33 -8.27 0.34 12.86
CA ARG A 33 -9.08 -0.62 13.61
C ARG A 33 -9.64 -1.72 12.71
N ASP A 34 -10.27 -1.35 11.59
CA ASP A 34 -10.91 -2.30 10.69
C ASP A 34 -9.84 -3.18 10.01
N SER A 35 -8.67 -2.63 9.69
CA SER A 35 -7.52 -3.38 9.18
C SER A 35 -6.97 -4.37 10.19
N ALA A 36 -6.89 -3.99 11.47
CA ALA A 36 -6.48 -4.91 12.53
C ALA A 36 -7.44 -6.09 12.67
N GLN A 37 -8.75 -5.85 12.55
CA GLN A 37 -9.76 -6.91 12.55
C GLN A 37 -9.59 -7.85 11.36
N VAL A 38 -9.34 -7.31 10.18
CA VAL A 38 -9.09 -8.13 8.96
C VAL A 38 -7.89 -9.04 9.18
N ARG A 39 -6.74 -8.51 9.60
CA ARG A 39 -5.53 -9.31 9.86
C ARG A 39 -5.72 -10.39 10.92
N ALA A 40 -6.61 -10.18 11.89
CA ALA A 40 -6.89 -11.14 12.94
C ALA A 40 -7.82 -12.27 12.49
N HIS A 41 -8.64 -12.09 11.45
CA HIS A 41 -9.75 -13.00 11.16
C HIS A 41 -9.71 -13.66 9.77
N ILE A 42 -8.91 -13.14 8.83
CA ILE A 42 -8.81 -13.77 7.51
C ILE A 42 -7.39 -14.29 7.24
N PRO A 43 -7.25 -15.36 6.45
CA PRO A 43 -5.93 -15.88 6.08
C PRO A 43 -5.08 -14.80 5.41
N CYS A 44 -3.86 -14.61 5.89
CA CYS A 44 -2.93 -13.64 5.32
C CYS A 44 -1.47 -14.02 5.64
N ALA A 45 -0.56 -13.61 4.78
CA ALA A 45 0.87 -13.58 5.07
C ALA A 45 1.28 -12.12 5.28
N LEU A 46 1.75 -11.79 6.48
CA LEU A 46 2.10 -10.43 6.88
C LEU A 46 3.62 -10.22 6.82
N ASP A 47 4.00 -8.97 6.60
CA ASP A 47 5.41 -8.51 6.64
C ASP A 47 6.35 -9.31 5.73
N VAL A 48 5.84 -9.76 4.59
CA VAL A 48 6.64 -10.48 3.60
C VAL A 48 7.61 -9.49 2.96
N ALA A 49 8.92 -9.74 3.12
CA ALA A 49 9.95 -8.87 2.57
C ALA A 49 10.03 -9.01 1.04
N TYR A 50 9.99 -7.90 0.31
CA TYR A 50 10.29 -7.84 -1.12
C TYR A 50 11.66 -7.22 -1.43
N GLY A 51 12.37 -6.78 -0.38
CA GLY A 51 13.72 -6.26 -0.42
C GLY A 51 14.30 -6.17 0.98
N THR A 52 15.41 -5.47 1.13
CA THR A 52 16.18 -5.36 2.39
C THR A 52 16.16 -3.96 2.99
N ASP A 53 15.53 -3.00 2.32
CA ASP A 53 15.48 -1.61 2.76
C ASP A 53 14.25 -1.35 3.64
N VAL A 54 14.26 -0.22 4.33
CA VAL A 54 13.16 0.20 5.19
C VAL A 54 11.86 0.29 4.38
N GLY A 55 10.80 -0.30 4.92
CA GLY A 55 9.48 -0.31 4.30
C GLY A 55 9.33 -1.33 3.16
N GLU A 56 10.38 -2.07 2.75
CA GLU A 56 10.31 -3.09 1.70
C GLU A 56 9.60 -4.38 2.18
N THR A 57 8.37 -4.22 2.65
CA THR A 57 7.49 -5.32 3.05
C THR A 57 6.12 -5.18 2.39
N LEU A 58 5.40 -6.30 2.29
CA LEU A 58 4.03 -6.33 1.81
C LEU A 58 3.21 -7.37 2.59
N ASP A 59 1.88 -7.23 2.57
CA ASP A 59 0.96 -8.21 3.12
C ASP A 59 0.21 -8.87 1.97
N VAL A 60 0.03 -10.20 2.04
CA VAL A 60 -0.68 -10.97 1.03
C VAL A 60 -1.93 -11.59 1.65
N PHE A 61 -3.07 -11.36 1.03
CA PHE A 61 -4.37 -11.91 1.37
C PHE A 61 -4.83 -12.83 0.23
N PRO A 62 -4.70 -14.15 0.36
CA PRO A 62 -5.15 -15.09 -0.65
C PRO A 62 -6.65 -14.98 -0.93
N SER A 63 -7.07 -15.39 -2.12
CA SER A 63 -8.49 -15.45 -2.46
C SER A 63 -9.26 -16.34 -1.47
N ALA A 64 -10.44 -15.90 -1.07
CA ALA A 64 -11.37 -16.71 -0.30
C ALA A 64 -12.03 -17.83 -1.15
N ARG A 65 -11.90 -17.75 -2.48
CA ARG A 65 -12.38 -18.77 -3.41
C ARG A 65 -11.30 -19.82 -3.63
N THR A 66 -11.60 -21.06 -3.29
CA THR A 66 -10.65 -22.19 -3.34
C THR A 66 -10.79 -23.05 -4.63
N THR A 67 -11.64 -22.65 -5.57
CA THR A 67 -11.95 -23.42 -6.77
C THR A 67 -11.44 -22.75 -8.03
N GLY A 68 -10.77 -23.50 -8.92
CA GLY A 68 -10.53 -23.09 -10.29
C GLY A 68 -9.10 -22.67 -10.67
N GLY A 69 -8.11 -22.87 -9.82
CA GLY A 69 -6.71 -22.56 -10.12
C GLY A 69 -6.30 -21.11 -9.74
N PRO A 70 -5.18 -20.61 -10.28
CA PRO A 70 -4.64 -19.30 -9.94
C PRO A 70 -5.63 -18.15 -10.23
N VAL A 71 -5.69 -17.16 -9.34
CA VAL A 71 -6.66 -16.05 -9.38
C VAL A 71 -5.98 -14.72 -9.74
N PRO A 72 -6.70 -13.74 -10.30
CA PRO A 72 -6.13 -12.42 -10.55
C PRO A 72 -5.63 -11.76 -9.26
N VAL A 73 -4.62 -10.91 -9.42
CA VAL A 73 -3.93 -10.24 -8.31
C VAL A 73 -4.28 -8.76 -8.33
N LEU A 74 -4.70 -8.24 -7.18
CA LEU A 74 -4.84 -6.81 -6.95
C LEU A 74 -3.66 -6.34 -6.10
N VAL A 75 -2.83 -5.45 -6.63
CA VAL A 75 -1.77 -4.78 -5.88
C VAL A 75 -2.26 -3.40 -5.44
N PHE A 76 -2.28 -3.17 -4.13
CA PHE A 76 -2.66 -1.90 -3.54
C PHE A 76 -1.43 -1.20 -2.95
N ILE A 77 -1.21 0.04 -3.36
CA ILE A 77 -0.16 0.93 -2.85
C ILE A 77 -0.87 2.05 -2.09
N HIS A 78 -0.57 2.17 -0.79
CA HIS A 78 -1.28 3.13 0.05
C HIS A 78 -0.92 4.59 -0.26
N GLY A 79 -1.87 5.49 0.03
CA GLY A 79 -1.68 6.93 -0.02
C GLY A 79 -0.88 7.48 1.17
N GLY A 80 -1.05 8.77 1.47
CA GLY A 80 -0.38 9.45 2.58
C GLY A 80 0.67 10.46 2.12
N TYR A 81 0.61 10.84 0.84
CA TYR A 81 1.48 11.87 0.25
C TYR A 81 2.98 11.52 0.37
N TRP A 82 3.30 10.22 0.34
CA TRP A 82 4.66 9.65 0.54
C TRP A 82 5.30 10.00 1.89
N ARG A 83 4.56 10.47 2.86
CA ARG A 83 5.07 10.98 4.14
C ARG A 83 4.39 10.35 5.37
N SER A 84 3.37 9.54 5.17
CA SER A 84 2.55 9.01 6.28
C SER A 84 1.75 7.80 5.85
N LEU A 85 1.14 7.13 6.83
CA LEU A 85 0.41 5.89 6.74
C LEU A 85 1.32 4.69 6.49
N ASP A 86 0.74 3.50 6.59
CA ASP A 86 1.43 2.22 6.49
C ASP A 86 0.47 1.20 5.86
N LYS A 87 1.00 0.13 5.26
CA LYS A 87 0.19 -0.97 4.73
C LYS A 87 -0.79 -1.53 5.77
N SER A 88 -0.39 -1.53 7.04
CA SER A 88 -1.22 -2.02 8.14
C SER A 88 -2.50 -1.22 8.36
N ASP A 89 -2.56 0.03 7.91
CA ASP A 89 -3.77 0.84 7.96
C ASP A 89 -4.77 0.49 6.86
N HIS A 90 -4.38 -0.36 5.88
CA HIS A 90 -5.14 -0.57 4.66
C HIS A 90 -5.58 -2.03 4.41
N SER A 91 -5.36 -2.94 5.36
CA SER A 91 -5.82 -4.33 5.23
C SER A 91 -7.35 -4.44 5.09
N PHE A 92 -8.10 -3.42 5.54
CA PHE A 92 -9.56 -3.37 5.43
C PHE A 92 -10.09 -3.47 4.00
N ILE A 93 -9.24 -3.17 3.00
CA ILE A 93 -9.64 -3.29 1.59
C ILE A 93 -9.71 -4.74 1.11
N ALA A 94 -8.99 -5.67 1.76
CA ALA A 94 -8.82 -7.04 1.26
C ALA A 94 -10.11 -7.87 1.21
N PRO A 95 -11.03 -7.86 2.21
CA PRO A 95 -12.17 -8.77 2.26
C PRO A 95 -13.08 -8.73 1.03
N PRO A 96 -13.53 -7.58 0.49
CA PRO A 96 -14.42 -7.56 -0.66
C PRO A 96 -13.75 -8.13 -1.92
N PHE A 97 -12.45 -7.90 -2.11
CA PHE A 97 -11.74 -8.42 -3.27
C PHE A 97 -11.39 -9.91 -3.13
N THR A 98 -10.99 -10.36 -1.94
CA THR A 98 -10.73 -11.81 -1.73
C THR A 98 -12.00 -12.63 -1.89
N GLN A 99 -13.15 -12.13 -1.43
CA GLN A 99 -14.46 -12.73 -1.66
C GLN A 99 -14.87 -12.71 -3.14
N ALA A 100 -14.48 -11.69 -3.88
CA ALA A 100 -14.70 -11.62 -5.34
C ALA A 100 -13.77 -12.55 -6.13
N GLY A 101 -12.76 -13.16 -5.49
CA GLY A 101 -11.85 -14.12 -6.11
C GLY A 101 -10.51 -13.55 -6.54
N PHE A 102 -10.07 -12.45 -5.93
CA PHE A 102 -8.72 -11.90 -6.13
C PHE A 102 -7.78 -12.32 -5.00
N CYS A 103 -6.49 -12.48 -5.33
CA CYS A 103 -5.41 -12.40 -4.35
C CYS A 103 -5.06 -10.92 -4.18
N VAL A 104 -5.04 -10.41 -2.94
CA VAL A 104 -4.76 -8.99 -2.67
C VAL A 104 -3.38 -8.85 -2.05
N VAL A 105 -2.58 -7.93 -2.57
CA VAL A 105 -1.26 -7.56 -2.05
C VAL A 105 -1.31 -6.10 -1.62
N VAL A 106 -0.99 -5.83 -0.36
CA VAL A 106 -0.91 -4.47 0.20
C VAL A 106 0.56 -4.14 0.44
N VAL A 107 1.08 -3.19 -0.34
CA VAL A 107 2.52 -2.86 -0.37
C VAL A 107 2.83 -1.73 0.58
N ASN A 108 3.93 -1.87 1.34
CA ASN A 108 4.54 -0.79 2.09
C ASN A 108 5.72 -0.19 1.34
N TYR A 109 6.19 0.96 1.78
CA TYR A 109 7.38 1.64 1.24
C TYR A 109 7.94 2.63 2.25
N ALA A 110 9.19 3.04 2.06
CA ALA A 110 9.84 4.05 2.89
C ALA A 110 9.18 5.43 2.73
N LEU A 111 9.07 6.17 3.82
CA LEU A 111 8.41 7.48 3.83
C LEU A 111 9.41 8.63 3.76
N CYS A 112 9.09 9.65 2.98
CA CYS A 112 9.85 10.90 2.91
C CYS A 112 9.74 11.71 4.22
N PRO A 113 10.81 12.39 4.64
CA PRO A 113 12.12 12.50 3.99
C PRO A 113 13.12 11.41 4.39
N GLY A 114 12.72 10.40 5.17
CA GLY A 114 13.62 9.44 5.79
C GLY A 114 14.40 10.05 6.96
N THR A 115 15.61 9.57 7.18
CA THR A 115 16.55 10.09 8.18
C THR A 115 17.75 10.76 7.49
N PRO A 116 18.57 11.57 8.21
CA PRO A 116 19.79 12.13 7.64
C PRO A 116 20.76 11.07 7.09
N ASP A 117 20.84 9.91 7.74
CA ASP A 117 21.73 8.80 7.33
C ASP A 117 21.11 7.90 6.27
N ALA A 118 19.77 7.94 6.11
CA ALA A 118 19.01 7.17 5.12
C ALA A 118 17.91 8.05 4.50
N PRO A 119 18.26 8.98 3.62
CA PRO A 119 17.29 9.91 3.03
C PRO A 119 16.39 9.19 2.03
N VAL A 120 15.09 9.49 2.10
CA VAL A 120 14.06 8.96 1.21
C VAL A 120 13.52 10.08 0.32
N ASN A 121 13.40 9.79 -0.96
CA ASN A 121 12.83 10.68 -1.97
C ASN A 121 11.91 9.90 -2.92
N ILE A 122 11.18 10.60 -3.78
CA ILE A 122 10.24 9.95 -4.70
C ILE A 122 10.90 8.93 -5.65
N PRO A 123 12.07 9.21 -6.27
CA PRO A 123 12.78 8.19 -7.04
C PRO A 123 13.17 6.94 -6.24
N HIS A 124 13.48 7.08 -4.94
CA HIS A 124 13.74 5.94 -4.06
C HIS A 124 12.47 5.08 -3.92
N ILE A 125 11.34 5.71 -3.60
CA ILE A 125 10.04 5.02 -3.47
C ILE A 125 9.63 4.35 -4.78
N ALA A 126 9.82 5.01 -5.93
CA ALA A 126 9.53 4.43 -7.23
C ALA A 126 10.30 3.11 -7.47
N ARG A 127 11.60 3.09 -7.13
CA ARG A 127 12.40 1.84 -7.21
C ARG A 127 11.91 0.75 -6.26
N GLN A 128 11.41 1.12 -5.08
CA GLN A 128 10.78 0.15 -4.17
C GLN A 128 9.51 -0.44 -4.80
N MET A 129 8.70 0.36 -5.50
CA MET A 129 7.51 -0.15 -6.20
C MET A 129 7.89 -1.10 -7.35
N GLU A 130 8.94 -0.80 -8.11
CA GLU A 130 9.47 -1.72 -9.13
C GLU A 130 9.87 -3.08 -8.51
N LYS A 131 10.59 -3.06 -7.38
CA LYS A 131 10.94 -4.28 -6.64
C LYS A 131 9.71 -5.04 -6.14
N ALA A 132 8.72 -4.33 -5.58
CA ALA A 132 7.49 -4.94 -5.08
C ALA A 132 6.72 -5.64 -6.21
N LEU A 133 6.56 -4.98 -7.36
CA LEU A 133 5.91 -5.59 -8.53
C LEU A 133 6.72 -6.77 -9.08
N GLY A 134 8.05 -6.67 -9.08
CA GLY A 134 8.94 -7.79 -9.42
C GLY A 134 8.75 -8.97 -8.48
N TRP A 135 8.65 -8.73 -7.17
CA TRP A 135 8.36 -9.78 -6.19
C TRP A 135 6.98 -10.42 -6.47
N VAL A 136 5.95 -9.61 -6.68
CA VAL A 136 4.61 -10.13 -7.01
C VAL A 136 4.66 -11.01 -8.25
N TRP A 137 5.31 -10.56 -9.32
CA TRP A 137 5.46 -11.34 -10.54
C TRP A 137 6.12 -12.70 -10.32
N HIS A 138 7.15 -12.77 -9.48
CA HIS A 138 7.93 -14.00 -9.30
C HIS A 138 7.41 -14.91 -8.20
N GLN A 139 6.71 -14.40 -7.19
CA GLN A 139 6.40 -15.12 -5.95
C GLN A 139 4.91 -15.33 -5.68
N ILE A 140 4.02 -14.54 -6.30
CA ILE A 140 2.61 -14.52 -5.91
C ILE A 140 1.89 -15.85 -6.20
N ALA A 141 2.42 -16.68 -7.12
CA ALA A 141 1.89 -18.01 -7.41
C ALA A 141 1.87 -18.93 -6.17
N ALA A 142 2.84 -18.76 -5.25
CA ALA A 142 2.88 -19.49 -3.97
C ALA A 142 1.70 -19.13 -3.04
N HIS A 143 1.05 -18.01 -3.29
CA HIS A 143 -0.12 -17.54 -2.58
C HIS A 143 -1.42 -17.69 -3.38
N GLY A 144 -1.39 -18.45 -4.48
CA GLY A 144 -2.54 -18.70 -5.34
C GLY A 144 -2.87 -17.62 -6.34
N GLY A 145 -2.06 -16.56 -6.43
CA GLY A 145 -2.19 -15.52 -7.45
C GLY A 145 -1.67 -15.97 -8.82
N ASP A 146 -2.18 -15.33 -9.88
CA ASP A 146 -1.78 -15.56 -11.27
C ASP A 146 -0.90 -14.38 -11.76
N PRO A 147 0.43 -14.55 -11.89
CA PRO A 147 1.32 -13.46 -12.28
C PRO A 147 0.93 -12.71 -13.56
N PRO A 148 0.49 -13.35 -14.65
CA PRO A 148 0.00 -12.67 -15.85
C PRO A 148 -1.25 -11.80 -15.67
N ARG A 149 -1.92 -11.88 -14.52
CA ARG A 149 -3.16 -11.17 -14.23
C ARG A 149 -3.03 -10.24 -13.01
N ILE A 150 -1.99 -9.38 -13.00
CA ILE A 150 -1.77 -8.33 -12.01
C ILE A 150 -2.46 -7.05 -12.46
#